data_a6bf8a3c3ade7419c256a410b861570a
#
_entry.id   a6bf8a3c3ade7419c256a410b861570a
#
_cell.length_a   1.000
_cell.length_b   1.000
_cell.length_c   1.000
_cell.angle_alpha   90.00
_cell.angle_beta   90.00
_cell.angle_gamma   90.00
#
_symmetry.space_group_name_H-M   'P 1'
#
loop_
_entity.id
_entity.type
_entity.pdbx_description
1 polymer ?
#
loop_
_entity_poly.entity_id
_entity_poly.type
_entity_poly.pdbx_seq_one_letter_code
_entity_poly.pdbx_strand_id
1 'polypeptide(L)'
;MDAEEPADALHIANSIPAHIDSLEASSDEAEIAIADAEAALNSAEGELALSNAERLAEAKEAFAKGDAPLAKGLADSLAREVRETSDAMQEVQRALRQKKQISDRFPTGQASQVWQSRLEEVETAASSGKWLNASQSLTSLTNDLASYESEASEARELLDFVQSEWLSLIHI
;
A
#
# COMPACT_ATOMS: atom_id res chain seq x y z
N MET A 1 23.82 29.88 50.95
CA MET A 1 24.54 28.75 50.38
C MET A 1 23.78 27.49 50.80
N ASP A 2 22.86 27.21 50.22
CA ASP A 2 22.25 26.43 49.12
C ASP A 2 22.03 24.98 49.58
N ALA A 3 20.83 24.77 50.20
CA ALA A 3 20.32 23.44 50.57
C ALA A 3 19.56 22.78 49.44
N GLU A 4 19.62 23.35 48.20
CA GLU A 4 18.89 22.84 47.00
C GLU A 4 19.63 21.70 46.30
N GLU A 5 20.97 21.61 46.35
CA GLU A 5 21.75 20.58 45.64
C GLU A 5 21.46 19.09 46.06
N PRO A 6 21.21 18.75 47.35
CA PRO A 6 20.95 17.33 47.66
C PRO A 6 19.58 16.82 47.25
N ALA A 7 18.58 17.70 47.14
CA ALA A 7 17.23 17.30 46.72
C ALA A 7 17.18 17.00 45.20
N ASP A 8 17.88 17.82 44.42
CA ASP A 8 17.99 17.64 42.97
C ASP A 8 18.79 16.41 42.61
N ALA A 9 19.91 16.14 43.35
CA ALA A 9 20.71 14.93 43.19
C ALA A 9 19.92 13.65 43.50
N LEU A 10 19.04 13.69 44.53
CA LEU A 10 18.17 12.56 44.87
C LEU A 10 17.10 12.32 43.87
N HIS A 11 16.51 13.40 43.30
CA HIS A 11 15.50 13.33 42.24
C HIS A 11 16.09 12.73 40.96
N ILE A 12 17.28 13.16 40.55
CA ILE A 12 17.99 12.61 39.41
C ILE A 12 18.31 11.14 39.65
N ALA A 13 18.85 10.78 40.83
CA ALA A 13 19.18 9.37 41.14
C ALA A 13 17.94 8.47 41.08
N ASN A 14 16.77 8.92 41.53
CA ASN A 14 15.54 8.17 41.50
C ASN A 14 14.91 8.05 40.10
N SER A 15 15.25 8.95 39.17
CA SER A 15 14.78 8.91 37.78
C SER A 15 15.61 8.00 36.87
N ILE A 16 16.85 7.67 37.27
CA ILE A 16 17.78 6.84 36.50
C ILE A 16 17.19 5.47 36.12
N PRO A 17 16.62 4.67 37.07
CA PRO A 17 16.06 3.36 36.72
C PRO A 17 14.96 3.44 35.67
N ALA A 18 14.02 4.37 35.82
CA ALA A 18 12.95 4.55 34.86
C ALA A 18 13.46 4.98 33.46
N HIS A 19 14.56 5.75 33.45
CA HIS A 19 15.20 6.13 32.19
C HIS A 19 15.92 4.96 31.53
N ILE A 20 16.58 4.12 32.31
CA ILE A 20 17.21 2.88 31.81
C ILE A 20 16.14 1.95 31.24
N ASP A 21 15.06 1.68 31.99
CA ASP A 21 13.97 0.83 31.54
C ASP A 21 13.35 1.35 30.20
N SER A 22 13.24 2.68 30.06
CA SER A 22 12.77 3.31 28.83
C SER A 22 13.72 3.15 27.65
N LEU A 23 15.04 3.21 27.90
CA LEU A 23 16.06 3.01 26.87
C LEU A 23 16.12 1.54 26.44
N GLU A 24 16.01 0.61 27.38
CA GLU A 24 15.95 -0.83 27.10
C GLU A 24 14.73 -1.18 26.27
N ALA A 25 13.54 -0.69 26.66
CA ALA A 25 12.32 -0.87 25.90
C ALA A 25 12.41 -0.30 24.47
N SER A 26 13.01 0.88 24.30
CA SER A 26 13.23 1.48 22.99
C SER A 26 14.21 0.68 22.13
N SER A 27 15.24 0.08 22.75
CA SER A 27 16.19 -0.80 22.08
C SER A 27 15.53 -2.08 21.60
N ASP A 28 14.74 -2.73 22.46
CA ASP A 28 13.99 -3.95 22.12
C ASP A 28 13.01 -3.70 20.96
N GLU A 29 12.29 -2.58 21.00
CA GLU A 29 11.38 -2.18 19.90
C GLU A 29 12.13 -1.98 18.58
N ALA A 30 13.30 -1.38 18.60
CA ALA A 30 14.10 -1.17 17.39
C ALA A 30 14.65 -2.50 16.84
N GLU A 31 15.05 -3.43 17.70
CA GLU A 31 15.50 -4.76 17.27
C GLU A 31 14.36 -5.54 16.61
N ILE A 32 13.17 -5.51 17.19
CA ILE A 32 11.97 -6.13 16.60
C ILE A 32 11.66 -5.50 15.25
N ALA A 33 11.69 -4.17 15.12
CA ALA A 33 11.42 -3.49 13.87
C ALA A 33 12.43 -3.84 12.77
N ILE A 34 13.72 -3.95 13.11
CA ILE A 34 14.77 -4.39 12.18
C ILE A 34 14.53 -5.83 11.71
N ALA A 35 14.22 -6.74 12.65
CA ALA A 35 13.90 -8.12 12.30
C ALA A 35 12.67 -8.23 11.38
N ASP A 36 11.66 -7.40 11.61
CA ASP A 36 10.46 -7.32 10.78
C ASP A 36 10.76 -6.78 9.36
N ALA A 37 11.62 -5.77 9.27
CA ALA A 37 12.09 -5.25 7.98
C ALA A 37 12.94 -6.30 7.21
N GLU A 38 13.78 -7.05 7.90
CA GLU A 38 14.51 -8.17 7.30
C GLU A 38 13.56 -9.25 6.75
N ALA A 39 12.56 -9.62 7.53
CA ALA A 39 11.57 -10.60 7.12
C ALA A 39 10.76 -10.11 5.88
N ALA A 40 10.39 -8.84 5.85
CA ALA A 40 9.73 -8.23 4.70
C ALA A 40 10.61 -8.28 3.44
N LEU A 41 11.89 -7.91 3.55
CA LEU A 41 12.85 -7.98 2.44
C LEU A 41 13.12 -9.41 1.97
N ASN A 42 13.24 -10.36 2.89
CA ASN A 42 13.45 -11.76 2.54
C ASN A 42 12.24 -12.39 1.83
N SER A 43 11.04 -11.86 2.06
CA SER A 43 9.82 -12.27 1.36
C SER A 43 9.59 -11.53 0.04
N ALA A 44 10.28 -10.41 -0.19
CA ALA A 44 10.20 -9.65 -1.42
C ALA A 44 10.99 -10.32 -2.55
N GLU A 45 10.49 -10.22 -3.78
CA GLU A 45 11.12 -10.83 -4.94
C GLU A 45 11.98 -9.83 -5.72
N GLY A 46 13.10 -10.32 -6.22
CA GLY A 46 13.90 -9.67 -7.25
C GLY A 46 14.48 -8.31 -6.86
N GLU A 47 14.23 -7.33 -7.71
CA GLU A 47 14.83 -5.98 -7.61
C GLU A 47 14.36 -5.20 -6.37
N LEU A 48 13.14 -5.48 -5.88
CA LEU A 48 12.61 -4.82 -4.69
C LEU A 48 13.47 -5.09 -3.45
N ALA A 49 13.91 -6.32 -3.27
CA ALA A 49 14.79 -6.68 -2.17
C ALA A 49 16.17 -6.03 -2.29
N LEU A 50 16.73 -5.99 -3.51
CA LEU A 50 18.06 -5.42 -3.76
C LEU A 50 18.09 -3.91 -3.57
N SER A 51 17.10 -3.18 -4.09
CA SER A 51 17.02 -1.72 -4.00
C SER A 51 16.82 -1.20 -2.57
N ASN A 52 16.32 -2.03 -1.68
CA ASN A 52 16.04 -1.66 -0.28
C ASN A 52 17.07 -2.19 0.73
N ALA A 53 18.07 -2.97 0.29
CA ALA A 53 19.11 -3.51 1.15
C ALA A 53 19.96 -2.42 1.86
N GLU A 54 20.24 -1.31 1.17
CA GLU A 54 20.98 -0.17 1.73
C GLU A 54 20.19 0.49 2.87
N ARG A 55 18.89 0.65 2.72
CA ARG A 55 18.02 1.25 3.76
C ARG A 55 17.95 0.38 5.02
N LEU A 56 17.97 -0.94 4.86
CA LEU A 56 18.10 -1.85 6.00
C LEU A 56 19.45 -1.70 6.69
N ALA A 57 20.52 -1.54 5.92
CA ALA A 57 21.86 -1.31 6.46
C ALA A 57 21.92 0.02 7.25
N GLU A 58 21.28 1.09 6.76
CA GLU A 58 21.15 2.36 7.47
C GLU A 58 20.42 2.20 8.82
N ALA A 59 19.32 1.45 8.86
CA ALA A 59 18.59 1.19 10.10
C ALA A 59 19.47 0.43 11.12
N LYS A 60 20.21 -0.58 10.67
CA LYS A 60 21.17 -1.33 11.52
C LYS A 60 22.32 -0.47 12.00
N GLU A 61 22.83 0.42 11.16
CA GLU A 61 23.89 1.34 11.55
C GLU A 61 23.42 2.35 12.62
N ALA A 62 22.19 2.88 12.48
CA ALA A 62 21.58 3.73 13.49
C ALA A 62 21.45 3.00 14.83
N PHE A 63 21.02 1.74 14.81
CA PHE A 63 20.93 0.88 15.98
C PHE A 63 22.29 0.65 16.64
N ALA A 64 23.30 0.34 15.84
CA ALA A 64 24.68 0.12 16.33
C ALA A 64 25.30 1.39 16.95
N LYS A 65 24.84 2.58 16.54
CA LYS A 65 25.24 3.86 17.14
C LYS A 65 24.46 4.22 18.41
N GLY A 66 23.51 3.38 18.82
CA GLY A 66 22.65 3.61 19.98
C GLY A 66 21.45 4.53 19.75
N ASP A 67 21.16 4.86 18.49
CA ASP A 67 19.98 5.66 18.12
C ASP A 67 18.79 4.73 17.81
N ALA A 68 18.26 4.10 18.87
CA ALA A 68 17.14 3.17 18.76
C ALA A 68 15.86 3.79 18.15
N PRO A 69 15.45 5.02 18.49
CA PRO A 69 14.29 5.64 17.86
C PRO A 69 14.44 5.84 16.35
N LEU A 70 15.60 6.27 15.88
CA LEU A 70 15.90 6.43 14.46
C LEU A 70 15.92 5.08 13.75
N ALA A 71 16.59 4.09 14.34
CA ALA A 71 16.66 2.73 13.80
C ALA A 71 15.26 2.13 13.61
N LYS A 72 14.41 2.23 14.64
CA LYS A 72 13.01 1.80 14.59
C LYS A 72 12.23 2.52 13.47
N GLY A 73 12.32 3.84 13.41
CA GLY A 73 11.61 4.62 12.39
C GLY A 73 11.99 4.24 10.96
N LEU A 74 13.29 4.03 10.71
CA LEU A 74 13.80 3.59 9.40
C LEU A 74 13.32 2.17 9.07
N ALA A 75 13.41 1.24 10.02
CA ALA A 75 12.99 -0.15 9.83
C ALA A 75 11.47 -0.28 9.62
N ASP A 76 10.64 0.37 10.43
CA ASP A 76 9.19 0.37 10.30
C ASP A 76 8.74 0.93 8.94
N SER A 77 9.36 2.04 8.51
CA SER A 77 9.07 2.65 7.22
C SER A 77 9.43 1.71 6.07
N LEU A 78 10.59 1.08 6.15
CA LEU A 78 11.06 0.12 5.16
C LEU A 78 10.15 -1.10 5.06
N ALA A 79 9.82 -1.73 6.19
CA ALA A 79 8.96 -2.91 6.24
C ALA A 79 7.59 -2.64 5.62
N ARG A 80 7.00 -1.49 5.94
CA ARG A 80 5.71 -1.07 5.38
C ARG A 80 5.78 -0.89 3.88
N GLU A 81 6.74 -0.11 3.37
CA GLU A 81 6.89 0.17 1.95
C GLU A 81 7.14 -1.09 1.12
N VAL A 82 7.98 -1.99 1.63
CA VAL A 82 8.24 -3.28 0.95
C VAL A 82 7.00 -4.14 0.87
N ARG A 83 6.22 -4.23 1.95
CA ARG A 83 4.95 -4.98 1.95
C ARG A 83 3.92 -4.36 1.00
N GLU A 84 3.69 -3.05 1.09
CA GLU A 84 2.75 -2.34 0.21
C GLU A 84 3.12 -2.52 -1.27
N THR A 85 4.40 -2.44 -1.60
CA THR A 85 4.88 -2.64 -2.98
C THR A 85 4.75 -4.09 -3.43
N SER A 86 5.05 -5.05 -2.55
CA SER A 86 4.89 -6.49 -2.83
C SER A 86 3.44 -6.87 -3.05
N ASP A 87 2.54 -6.36 -2.23
CA ASP A 87 1.10 -6.60 -2.36
C ASP A 87 0.56 -6.00 -3.67
N ALA A 88 0.95 -4.75 -3.97
CA ALA A 88 0.60 -4.09 -5.23
C ALA A 88 1.12 -4.87 -6.45
N MET A 89 2.35 -5.37 -6.39
CA MET A 89 2.94 -6.20 -7.45
C MET A 89 2.12 -7.48 -7.67
N GLN A 90 1.79 -8.20 -6.60
CA GLN A 90 0.99 -9.42 -6.69
C GLN A 90 -0.41 -9.17 -7.25
N GLU A 91 -1.07 -8.11 -6.80
CA GLU A 91 -2.39 -7.70 -7.29
C GLU A 91 -2.36 -7.41 -8.80
N VAL A 92 -1.45 -6.54 -9.22
CA VAL A 92 -1.30 -6.16 -10.64
C VAL A 92 -0.94 -7.36 -11.50
N GLN A 93 0.01 -8.19 -11.07
CA GLN A 93 0.39 -9.39 -11.82
C GLN A 93 -0.79 -10.38 -11.96
N ARG A 94 -1.63 -10.52 -10.92
CA ARG A 94 -2.84 -11.34 -10.97
C ARG A 94 -3.83 -10.79 -11.99
N ALA A 95 -4.07 -9.47 -11.95
CA ALA A 95 -4.99 -8.81 -12.88
C ALA A 95 -4.48 -8.89 -14.33
N LEU A 96 -3.20 -8.68 -14.57
CA LEU A 96 -2.61 -8.77 -15.91
C LEU A 96 -2.66 -10.19 -16.49
N ARG A 97 -2.55 -11.23 -15.65
CA ARG A 97 -2.82 -12.62 -16.09
C ARG A 97 -4.28 -12.83 -16.54
N GLN A 98 -5.20 -12.04 -16.00
CA GLN A 98 -6.63 -12.05 -16.35
C GLN A 98 -7.02 -10.90 -17.29
N LYS A 99 -6.05 -10.26 -17.95
CA LYS A 99 -6.24 -9.10 -18.82
C LYS A 99 -7.41 -9.27 -19.80
N LYS A 100 -7.52 -10.45 -20.41
CA LYS A 100 -8.61 -10.74 -21.35
C LYS A 100 -9.99 -10.64 -20.69
N GLN A 101 -10.14 -11.18 -19.47
CA GLN A 101 -11.41 -11.10 -18.75
C GLN A 101 -11.79 -9.66 -18.38
N ILE A 102 -10.80 -8.81 -18.11
CA ILE A 102 -11.01 -7.39 -17.84
C ILE A 102 -11.43 -6.69 -19.15
N SER A 103 -10.73 -6.93 -20.25
CA SER A 103 -11.03 -6.29 -21.55
C SER A 103 -12.34 -6.75 -22.17
N ASP A 104 -12.78 -7.99 -21.92
CA ASP A 104 -14.09 -8.50 -22.39
C ASP A 104 -15.29 -7.76 -21.76
N ARG A 105 -15.08 -7.05 -20.65
CA ARG A 105 -16.09 -6.24 -19.96
C ARG A 105 -16.15 -4.79 -20.47
N PHE A 106 -15.21 -4.36 -21.30
CA PHE A 106 -15.15 -2.99 -21.78
C PHE A 106 -16.35 -2.64 -22.67
N PRO A 107 -16.81 -1.38 -22.63
CA PRO A 107 -17.83 -0.89 -23.57
C PRO A 107 -17.40 -1.13 -25.01
N THR A 108 -18.37 -1.43 -25.87
CA THR A 108 -18.11 -1.57 -27.31
C THR A 108 -18.07 -0.21 -28.02
N GLY A 109 -17.42 -0.16 -29.17
CA GLY A 109 -17.35 1.04 -30.00
C GLY A 109 -16.21 1.99 -29.61
N GLN A 110 -16.41 3.28 -29.80
CA GLN A 110 -15.37 4.30 -29.61
C GLN A 110 -14.88 4.40 -28.16
N ALA A 111 -15.76 4.12 -27.19
CA ALA A 111 -15.41 4.11 -25.77
C ALA A 111 -14.41 3.00 -25.43
N SER A 112 -14.42 1.88 -26.14
CA SER A 112 -13.49 0.76 -25.92
C SER A 112 -12.02 1.18 -25.96
N GLN A 113 -11.66 2.10 -26.84
CA GLN A 113 -10.28 2.56 -26.98
C GLN A 113 -9.75 3.26 -25.72
N VAL A 114 -10.59 4.05 -25.06
CA VAL A 114 -10.21 4.74 -23.81
C VAL A 114 -9.92 3.73 -22.71
N TRP A 115 -10.76 2.70 -22.57
CA TRP A 115 -10.58 1.65 -21.58
C TRP A 115 -9.34 0.79 -21.87
N GLN A 116 -9.11 0.50 -23.15
CA GLN A 116 -7.93 -0.23 -23.59
C GLN A 116 -6.64 0.55 -23.27
N SER A 117 -6.61 1.85 -23.55
CA SER A 117 -5.46 2.72 -23.25
C SER A 117 -5.15 2.77 -21.75
N ARG A 118 -6.17 2.83 -20.89
CA ARG A 118 -6.00 2.78 -19.42
C ARG A 118 -5.40 1.45 -18.95
N LEU A 119 -5.79 0.34 -19.56
CA LEU A 119 -5.20 -0.97 -19.24
C LEU A 119 -3.74 -1.06 -19.70
N GLU A 120 -3.41 -0.47 -20.85
CA GLU A 120 -2.04 -0.36 -21.35
C GLU A 120 -1.16 0.53 -20.45
N GLU A 121 -1.73 1.58 -19.84
CA GLU A 121 -1.05 2.39 -18.83
C GLU A 121 -0.67 1.56 -17.59
N VAL A 122 -1.57 0.68 -17.12
CA VAL A 122 -1.27 -0.25 -16.03
C VAL A 122 -0.12 -1.17 -16.40
N GLU A 123 -0.11 -1.75 -17.60
CA GLU A 123 0.98 -2.61 -18.09
C GLU A 123 2.31 -1.87 -18.18
N THR A 124 2.27 -0.63 -18.67
CA THR A 124 3.46 0.22 -18.81
C THR A 124 4.06 0.57 -17.44
N ALA A 125 3.20 0.93 -16.47
CA ALA A 125 3.64 1.20 -15.12
C ALA A 125 4.23 -0.06 -14.45
N ALA A 126 3.58 -1.21 -14.61
CA ALA A 126 4.07 -2.49 -14.08
C ALA A 126 5.41 -2.91 -14.71
N SER A 127 5.56 -2.80 -16.02
CA SER A 127 6.81 -3.12 -16.74
C SER A 127 7.96 -2.19 -16.37
N SER A 128 7.65 -0.98 -15.88
CA SER A 128 8.61 0.01 -15.39
C SER A 128 8.91 -0.14 -13.88
N GLY A 129 8.41 -1.20 -13.23
CA GLY A 129 8.58 -1.42 -11.79
C GLY A 129 7.78 -0.48 -10.88
N LYS A 130 6.88 0.35 -11.44
CA LYS A 130 6.05 1.32 -10.68
C LYS A 130 4.78 0.66 -10.14
N TRP A 131 4.95 -0.35 -9.29
CA TRP A 131 3.87 -1.24 -8.85
C TRP A 131 2.73 -0.52 -8.12
N LEU A 132 3.04 0.43 -7.23
CA LEU A 132 2.02 1.22 -6.53
C LEU A 132 1.19 2.07 -7.49
N ASN A 133 1.82 2.69 -8.49
CA ASN A 133 1.10 3.45 -9.51
C ASN A 133 0.25 2.53 -10.39
N ALA A 134 0.77 1.35 -10.77
CA ALA A 134 0.03 0.37 -11.53
C ALA A 134 -1.21 -0.14 -10.77
N SER A 135 -1.08 -0.43 -9.47
CA SER A 135 -2.20 -0.84 -8.61
C SER A 135 -3.25 0.27 -8.47
N GLN A 136 -2.84 1.52 -8.27
CA GLN A 136 -3.77 2.66 -8.22
C GLN A 136 -4.54 2.84 -9.54
N SER A 137 -3.84 2.76 -10.68
CA SER A 137 -4.48 2.86 -12.00
C SER A 137 -5.42 1.69 -12.26
N LEU A 138 -5.06 0.48 -11.85
CA LEU A 138 -5.89 -0.72 -11.95
C LEU A 138 -7.15 -0.59 -11.09
N THR A 139 -7.02 -0.13 -9.86
CA THR A 139 -8.15 0.09 -8.93
C THR A 139 -9.11 1.13 -9.50
N SER A 140 -8.59 2.25 -10.02
CA SER A 140 -9.43 3.26 -10.69
C SER A 140 -10.15 2.68 -11.91
N LEU A 141 -9.44 1.93 -12.76
CA LEU A 141 -10.02 1.30 -13.95
C LEU A 141 -11.17 0.33 -13.57
N THR A 142 -10.95 -0.53 -12.57
CA THR A 142 -11.94 -1.52 -12.16
C THR A 142 -13.15 -0.90 -11.46
N ASN A 143 -12.97 0.15 -10.68
CA ASN A 143 -14.06 0.89 -10.04
C ASN A 143 -14.93 1.61 -11.08
N ASP A 144 -14.30 2.30 -12.02
CA ASP A 144 -15.03 2.99 -13.09
C ASP A 144 -15.79 2.00 -13.99
N LEU A 145 -15.19 0.81 -14.24
CA LEU A 145 -15.84 -0.26 -15.00
C LEU A 145 -17.08 -0.79 -14.26
N ALA A 146 -16.97 -1.00 -12.95
CA ALA A 146 -18.10 -1.42 -12.12
C ALA A 146 -19.22 -0.38 -12.10
N SER A 147 -18.90 0.91 -12.02
CA SER A 147 -19.87 2.01 -12.11
C SER A 147 -20.57 2.03 -13.48
N TYR A 148 -19.80 1.90 -14.55
CA TYR A 148 -20.36 1.83 -15.90
C TYR A 148 -21.32 0.63 -16.08
N GLU A 149 -20.95 -0.55 -15.56
CA GLU A 149 -21.81 -1.74 -15.63
C GLU A 149 -23.12 -1.56 -14.86
N SER A 150 -23.07 -0.91 -13.68
CA SER A 150 -24.27 -0.57 -12.90
C SER A 150 -25.18 0.37 -13.65
N GLU A 151 -24.66 1.48 -14.18
CA GLU A 151 -25.41 2.46 -14.96
C GLU A 151 -26.03 1.84 -16.23
N ALA A 152 -25.29 0.96 -16.90
CA ALA A 152 -25.78 0.25 -18.07
C ALA A 152 -26.90 -0.74 -17.73
N SER A 153 -26.86 -1.37 -16.54
CA SER A 153 -27.94 -2.24 -16.06
C SER A 153 -29.21 -1.45 -15.75
N GLU A 154 -29.07 -0.35 -15.02
CA GLU A 154 -30.18 0.55 -14.69
C GLU A 154 -30.85 1.12 -15.96
N ALA A 155 -30.04 1.51 -16.95
CA ALA A 155 -30.57 2.01 -18.22
C ALA A 155 -31.35 0.93 -18.99
N ARG A 156 -30.91 -0.33 -18.96
CA ARG A 156 -31.66 -1.44 -19.58
C ARG A 156 -32.96 -1.70 -18.86
N GLU A 157 -32.99 -1.72 -17.56
CA GLU A 157 -34.22 -1.90 -16.77
C GLU A 157 -35.26 -0.80 -17.06
N LEU A 158 -34.80 0.46 -17.18
CA LEU A 158 -35.65 1.57 -17.56
C LEU A 158 -36.21 1.42 -18.98
N LEU A 159 -35.40 0.97 -19.95
CA LEU A 159 -35.84 0.73 -21.31
C LEU A 159 -36.85 -0.40 -21.38
N ASP A 160 -36.65 -1.48 -20.67
CA ASP A 160 -37.56 -2.62 -20.60
C ASP A 160 -38.89 -2.20 -19.96
N PHE A 161 -38.86 -1.38 -18.91
CA PHE A 161 -40.07 -0.80 -18.32
C PHE A 161 -40.84 0.05 -19.31
N VAL A 162 -40.19 1.00 -20.00
CA VAL A 162 -40.83 1.87 -20.97
C VAL A 162 -41.41 1.06 -22.12
N GLN A 163 -40.71 0.03 -22.61
CA GLN A 163 -41.23 -0.85 -23.66
C GLN A 163 -42.49 -1.63 -23.23
N SER A 164 -42.46 -2.14 -21.98
CA SER A 164 -43.64 -2.87 -21.46
C SER A 164 -44.87 -1.99 -21.30
N GLU A 165 -44.69 -0.76 -20.80
CA GLU A 165 -45.78 0.24 -20.71
C GLU A 165 -46.33 0.63 -22.07
N TRP A 166 -45.47 0.86 -23.07
CA TRP A 166 -45.87 1.18 -24.45
C TRP A 166 -46.69 0.07 -25.08
N LEU A 167 -46.25 -1.19 -24.93
CA LEU A 167 -47.01 -2.34 -25.45
C LEU A 167 -48.34 -2.53 -24.75
N SER A 168 -48.43 -2.22 -23.47
CA SER A 168 -49.71 -2.23 -22.73
C SER A 168 -50.70 -1.18 -23.25
N LEU A 169 -50.22 0.01 -23.67
CA LEU A 169 -51.06 1.09 -24.20
C LEU A 169 -51.54 0.84 -25.62
N ILE A 170 -50.84 0.08 -26.44
CA ILE A 170 -51.20 -0.25 -27.83
C ILE A 170 -52.25 -1.38 -27.91
N HIS A 171 -52.38 -2.20 -26.88
CA HIS A 171 -53.31 -3.33 -26.83
C HIS A 171 -54.68 -2.99 -26.18
N ILE A 172 -54.95 -1.71 -25.93
CA ILE A 172 -56.28 -1.21 -25.58
C ILE A 172 -56.93 -0.63 -26.86
#